data_ca52d570471412f6ba3cca90b2ec13a0
#
_entry.id   ca52d570471412f6ba3cca90b2ec13a0
#
_cell.length_a   1.000
_cell.length_b   1.000
_cell.length_c   1.000
_cell.angle_alpha   90.00
_cell.angle_beta   90.00
_cell.angle_gamma   90.00
#
_symmetry.space_group_name_H-M   'P 1'
#
loop_
_entity.id
_entity.type
_entity.pdbx_description
1 polymer ?
#
loop_
_entity_poly.entity_id
_entity_poly.type
_entity_poly.pdbx_seq_one_letter_code
_entity_poly.pdbx_strand_id
1 'polypeptide(L)'
;SMSKESVSRTMRMTVTKIFENFNTLLLRCSDDPTLKEKFSYLLASFLIFTLYLSESYEEGNSKRIGELRNDGLDALYNLYGESTSIGDIVKTFSQYISHLLITKAIILLWGELSDTVLGWFDPKRNAVFLRYSEYYENFLDFCRKNNFYAPKMSKGDFQSNVLAKWGFVQLRQNGKGSGYFRADRRIQVNPVSIEDTPKENVIEISLKPFEKLAPLSPEALEVISTLKKQKLRRRAQSKKAIG
;
A
#
# COMPACT_ATOMS: atom_id res chain seq x y z
N SER A 1 36.66 29.28 -21.40
CA SER A 1 35.33 28.91 -21.90
C SER A 1 35.30 27.45 -22.27
N MET A 2 34.52 26.64 -21.57
CA MET A 2 34.31 25.23 -21.94
C MET A 2 33.67 25.17 -23.34
N SER A 3 34.15 24.30 -24.21
CA SER A 3 33.53 24.08 -25.50
C SER A 3 32.13 23.46 -25.32
N LYS A 4 31.21 23.75 -26.26
CA LYS A 4 29.84 23.12 -26.23
C LYS A 4 29.89 21.60 -26.15
N GLU A 5 30.89 20.96 -26.71
CA GLU A 5 31.10 19.52 -26.63
C GLU A 5 31.51 19.05 -25.25
N SER A 6 32.36 19.79 -24.54
CA SER A 6 32.77 19.52 -23.18
C SER A 6 31.59 19.58 -22.20
N VAL A 7 30.75 20.62 -22.33
CA VAL A 7 29.53 20.77 -21.54
C VAL A 7 28.55 19.62 -21.79
N SER A 8 28.33 19.25 -23.07
CA SER A 8 27.43 18.14 -23.42
C SER A 8 27.95 16.78 -22.90
N ARG A 9 29.27 16.56 -22.93
CA ARG A 9 29.89 15.34 -22.42
C ARG A 9 29.80 15.25 -20.91
N THR A 10 30.07 16.33 -20.20
CA THR A 10 29.95 16.42 -18.74
C THR A 10 28.50 16.23 -18.30
N MET A 11 27.53 16.84 -18.99
CA MET A 11 26.10 16.61 -18.75
C MET A 11 25.72 15.14 -18.89
N ARG A 12 26.10 14.47 -19.99
CA ARG A 12 25.79 13.05 -20.19
C ARG A 12 26.39 12.17 -19.10
N MET A 13 27.66 12.38 -18.73
CA MET A 13 28.31 11.63 -17.66
C MET A 13 27.66 11.86 -16.30
N THR A 14 27.27 13.09 -16.01
CA THR A 14 26.59 13.44 -14.77
C THR A 14 25.20 12.80 -14.70
N VAL A 15 24.43 12.89 -15.77
CA VAL A 15 23.11 12.24 -15.86
C VAL A 15 23.21 10.74 -15.73
N THR A 16 24.20 10.08 -16.38
CA THR A 16 24.40 8.63 -16.28
C THR A 16 24.77 8.20 -14.86
N LYS A 17 25.72 8.91 -14.20
CA LYS A 17 26.09 8.64 -12.81
C LYS A 17 24.93 8.87 -11.83
N ILE A 18 24.13 9.90 -12.07
CA ILE A 18 22.91 10.16 -11.28
C ILE A 18 21.93 9.01 -11.46
N PHE A 19 21.71 8.55 -12.69
CA PHE A 19 20.82 7.42 -12.99
C PHE A 19 21.28 6.13 -12.31
N GLU A 20 22.59 5.83 -12.35
CA GLU A 20 23.16 4.64 -11.71
C GLU A 20 23.03 4.67 -10.18
N ASN A 21 23.41 5.79 -9.56
CA ASN A 21 23.29 5.96 -8.10
C ASN A 21 21.84 6.07 -7.65
N PHE A 22 21.01 6.71 -8.45
CA PHE A 22 19.60 6.93 -8.18
C PHE A 22 18.77 5.67 -8.35
N ASN A 23 19.05 4.82 -9.34
CA ASN A 23 18.40 3.52 -9.45
C ASN A 23 18.60 2.67 -8.20
N THR A 24 19.77 2.75 -7.54
CA THR A 24 20.01 2.02 -6.29
C THR A 24 19.19 2.58 -5.12
N LEU A 25 18.95 3.88 -5.06
CA LEU A 25 18.11 4.55 -4.07
C LEU A 25 16.61 4.40 -4.39
N LEU A 26 16.24 4.53 -5.66
CA LEU A 26 14.86 4.39 -6.15
C LEU A 26 14.32 2.97 -6.10
N LEU A 27 15.17 1.96 -6.21
CA LEU A 27 14.81 0.55 -6.01
C LEU A 27 14.24 0.30 -4.60
N ARG A 28 14.54 1.18 -3.64
CA ARG A 28 14.00 1.10 -2.27
C ARG A 28 12.66 1.82 -2.07
N CYS A 29 12.29 2.73 -2.96
CA CYS A 29 11.19 3.67 -2.71
C CYS A 29 9.95 3.49 -3.58
N SER A 30 10.06 3.07 -4.83
CA SER A 30 8.90 2.86 -5.73
C SER A 30 9.24 1.91 -6.87
N ASP A 31 8.27 1.08 -7.24
CA ASP A 31 8.36 0.20 -8.41
C ASP A 31 7.69 0.81 -9.66
N ASP A 32 7.12 2.04 -9.56
CA ASP A 32 6.49 2.70 -10.70
C ASP A 32 7.56 3.29 -11.64
N PRO A 33 7.74 2.73 -12.85
CA PRO A 33 8.74 3.19 -13.80
C PRO A 33 8.49 4.62 -14.28
N THR A 34 7.23 5.03 -14.41
CA THR A 34 6.85 6.38 -14.87
C THR A 34 7.21 7.43 -13.82
N LEU A 35 6.99 7.11 -12.54
CA LEU A 35 7.35 8.00 -11.44
C LEU A 35 8.86 8.11 -11.31
N LYS A 36 9.59 6.99 -11.43
CA LYS A 36 11.06 6.96 -11.45
C LYS A 36 11.63 7.84 -12.56
N GLU A 37 11.08 7.72 -13.76
CA GLU A 37 11.53 8.48 -14.91
C GLU A 37 11.32 9.98 -14.69
N LYS A 38 10.11 10.41 -14.34
CA LYS A 38 9.79 11.83 -14.10
C LYS A 38 10.66 12.42 -13.00
N PHE A 39 10.87 11.70 -11.91
CA PHE A 39 11.69 12.16 -10.81
C PHE A 39 13.17 12.23 -11.19
N SER A 40 13.65 11.29 -12.00
CA SER A 40 15.02 11.31 -12.53
C SER A 40 15.28 12.56 -13.38
N TYR A 41 14.31 12.95 -14.22
CA TYR A 41 14.40 14.20 -14.99
C TYR A 41 14.41 15.43 -14.08
N LEU A 42 13.56 15.48 -13.08
CA LEU A 42 13.50 16.60 -12.14
C LEU A 42 14.81 16.74 -11.35
N LEU A 43 15.34 15.63 -10.86
CA LEU A 43 16.62 15.60 -10.14
C LEU A 43 17.78 16.00 -11.02
N ALA A 44 17.86 15.48 -12.25
CA ALA A 44 18.89 15.83 -13.20
C ALA A 44 18.84 17.33 -13.53
N SER A 45 17.65 17.89 -13.77
CA SER A 45 17.45 19.31 -14.03
C SER A 45 17.91 20.17 -12.86
N PHE A 46 17.58 19.78 -11.64
CA PHE A 46 17.99 20.50 -10.43
C PHE A 46 19.50 20.46 -10.22
N LEU A 47 20.15 19.31 -10.43
CA LEU A 47 21.60 19.18 -10.32
C LEU A 47 22.34 19.99 -11.40
N ILE A 48 21.85 19.99 -12.64
CA ILE A 48 22.38 20.84 -13.71
C ILE A 48 22.27 22.31 -13.35
N PHE A 49 21.11 22.73 -12.82
CA PHE A 49 20.89 24.10 -12.39
C PHE A 49 21.87 24.51 -11.27
N THR A 50 22.09 23.65 -10.27
CA THR A 50 23.03 23.95 -9.18
C THR A 50 24.49 23.96 -9.65
N LEU A 51 24.85 23.13 -10.63
CA LEU A 51 26.16 23.18 -11.29
C LEU A 51 26.34 24.50 -12.07
N TYR A 52 25.35 24.91 -12.85
CA TYR A 52 25.38 26.18 -13.55
C TYR A 52 25.54 27.36 -12.59
N LEU A 53 24.84 27.37 -11.47
CA LEU A 53 25.00 28.39 -10.44
C LEU A 53 26.44 28.40 -9.88
N SER A 54 27.02 27.21 -9.62
CA SER A 54 28.38 27.11 -9.08
C SER A 54 29.46 27.59 -10.05
N GLU A 55 29.23 27.48 -11.37
CA GLU A 55 30.14 27.98 -12.41
C GLU A 55 29.95 29.47 -12.73
N SER A 56 28.75 30.01 -12.48
CA SER A 56 28.36 31.37 -12.84
C SER A 56 28.60 32.38 -11.72
N TYR A 57 28.77 31.94 -10.48
CA TYR A 57 28.96 32.80 -9.33
C TYR A 57 30.37 32.69 -8.77
N GLU A 58 30.95 33.83 -8.34
CA GLU A 58 32.28 33.90 -7.76
C GLU A 58 32.42 33.07 -6.47
N GLU A 59 33.65 32.68 -6.14
CA GLU A 59 34.02 31.78 -5.04
C GLU A 59 33.34 32.06 -3.67
N GLY A 60 32.95 33.30 -3.40
CA GLY A 60 32.27 33.69 -2.16
C GLY A 60 30.88 33.07 -1.94
N ASN A 61 30.23 32.54 -2.97
CA ASN A 61 28.88 31.95 -2.91
C ASN A 61 28.84 30.42 -2.93
N SER A 62 29.99 29.76 -3.02
CA SER A 62 30.09 28.32 -3.14
C SER A 62 29.44 27.56 -1.97
N LYS A 63 29.53 28.10 -0.74
CA LYS A 63 28.88 27.54 0.46
C LYS A 63 27.36 27.60 0.37
N ARG A 64 26.80 28.76 -0.04
CA ARG A 64 25.36 28.95 -0.22
C ARG A 64 24.78 28.03 -1.30
N ILE A 65 25.53 27.86 -2.40
CA ILE A 65 25.12 26.98 -3.49
C ILE A 65 25.15 25.51 -3.03
N GLY A 66 26.14 25.12 -2.20
CA GLY A 66 26.22 23.82 -1.56
C GLY A 66 25.03 23.55 -0.62
N GLU A 67 24.68 24.52 0.22
CA GLU A 67 23.50 24.46 1.10
C GLU A 67 22.21 24.33 0.26
N LEU A 68 22.01 25.19 -0.74
CA LEU A 68 20.85 25.13 -1.63
C LEU A 68 20.74 23.75 -2.34
N ARG A 69 21.87 23.18 -2.75
CA ARG A 69 21.90 21.87 -3.37
C ARG A 69 21.48 20.76 -2.40
N ASN A 70 21.98 20.78 -1.19
CA ASN A 70 21.64 19.77 -0.19
C ASN A 70 20.19 19.88 0.26
N ASP A 71 19.73 21.07 0.60
CA ASP A 71 18.34 21.31 1.02
C ASP A 71 17.36 20.97 -0.12
N GLY A 72 17.69 21.30 -1.36
CA GLY A 72 16.88 20.97 -2.51
C GLY A 72 16.85 19.47 -2.82
N LEU A 73 17.97 18.76 -2.64
CA LEU A 73 18.00 17.29 -2.76
C LEU A 73 17.16 16.64 -1.68
N ASP A 74 17.27 17.08 -0.44
CA ASP A 74 16.48 16.56 0.67
C ASP A 74 14.99 16.83 0.45
N ALA A 75 14.63 18.02 -0.01
CA ALA A 75 13.25 18.34 -0.37
C ALA A 75 12.73 17.47 -1.52
N LEU A 76 13.52 17.24 -2.56
CA LEU A 76 13.16 16.36 -3.66
C LEU A 76 13.00 14.89 -3.21
N TYR A 77 13.92 14.40 -2.36
CA TYR A 77 13.81 13.05 -1.81
C TYR A 77 12.59 12.88 -0.90
N ASN A 78 12.28 13.88 -0.09
CA ASN A 78 11.08 13.89 0.75
C ASN A 78 9.82 13.91 -0.13
N LEU A 79 9.78 14.78 -1.14
CA LEU A 79 8.65 14.89 -2.08
C LEU A 79 8.44 13.60 -2.88
N TYR A 80 9.53 12.90 -3.23
CA TYR A 80 9.47 11.59 -3.87
C TYR A 80 9.06 10.48 -2.89
N GLY A 81 9.55 10.53 -1.65
CA GLY A 81 9.15 9.64 -0.58
C GLY A 81 7.70 9.86 -0.16
N GLU A 82 7.24 11.09 -0.15
CA GLU A 82 5.85 11.48 0.09
C GLU A 82 4.95 11.18 -1.11
N SER A 83 5.47 11.27 -2.35
CA SER A 83 4.75 10.82 -3.54
C SER A 83 4.75 9.30 -3.61
N THR A 84 4.05 8.74 -2.66
CA THR A 84 3.51 7.38 -2.64
C THR A 84 4.43 6.31 -3.17
N SER A 85 5.35 5.91 -2.35
CA SER A 85 5.83 4.54 -2.48
C SER A 85 4.61 3.62 -2.29
N ILE A 86 4.45 2.63 -3.12
CA ILE A 86 3.46 1.56 -2.91
C ILE A 86 3.59 1.04 -1.46
N GLY A 87 4.79 1.09 -0.86
CA GLY A 87 5.05 0.80 0.53
C GLY A 87 4.25 1.66 1.52
N ASP A 88 4.05 2.95 1.23
CA ASP A 88 3.27 3.83 2.12
C ASP A 88 1.77 3.55 1.98
N ILE A 89 1.31 3.22 0.77
CA ILE A 89 -0.06 2.74 0.57
C ILE A 89 -0.30 1.44 1.35
N VAL A 90 0.66 0.51 1.31
CA VAL A 90 0.58 -0.76 2.06
C VAL A 90 0.58 -0.53 3.56
N LYS A 91 1.41 0.40 4.08
CA LYS A 91 1.39 0.80 5.50
C LYS A 91 0.05 1.43 5.89
N THR A 92 -0.45 2.35 5.08
CA THR A 92 -1.76 2.99 5.32
C THR A 92 -2.89 1.97 5.27
N PHE A 93 -2.82 1.01 4.35
CA PHE A 93 -3.79 -0.08 4.29
C PHE A 93 -3.71 -1.01 5.52
N SER A 94 -2.51 -1.25 6.06
CA SER A 94 -2.33 -1.95 7.34
C SER A 94 -2.99 -1.21 8.50
N GLN A 95 -2.81 0.11 8.56
CA GLN A 95 -3.45 0.96 9.57
C GLN A 95 -4.98 0.94 9.43
N TYR A 96 -5.50 0.95 8.21
CA TYR A 96 -6.92 0.80 7.94
C TYR A 96 -7.47 -0.55 8.44
N ILE A 97 -6.82 -1.66 8.13
CA ILE A 97 -7.22 -2.98 8.64
C ILE A 97 -7.14 -3.03 10.17
N SER A 98 -6.09 -2.46 10.76
CA SER A 98 -5.96 -2.34 12.21
C SER A 98 -7.12 -1.54 12.82
N HIS A 99 -7.46 -0.41 12.24
CA HIS A 99 -8.59 0.41 12.66
C HIS A 99 -9.91 -0.37 12.62
N LEU A 100 -10.20 -1.07 11.53
CA LEU A 100 -11.42 -1.87 11.41
C LEU A 100 -11.50 -2.99 12.46
N LEU A 101 -10.38 -3.59 12.82
CA LEU A 101 -10.31 -4.62 13.87
C LEU A 101 -10.59 -4.01 15.25
N ILE A 102 -9.93 -2.90 15.59
CA ILE A 102 -10.05 -2.22 16.90
C ILE A 102 -11.47 -1.67 17.09
N THR A 103 -12.06 -1.07 16.07
CA THR A 103 -13.43 -0.52 16.12
C THR A 103 -14.53 -1.58 16.03
N LYS A 104 -14.14 -2.87 15.96
CA LYS A 104 -15.06 -4.02 15.79
C LYS A 104 -15.91 -3.95 14.51
N ALA A 105 -15.48 -3.18 13.52
CA ALA A 105 -16.06 -3.22 12.18
C ALA A 105 -15.74 -4.53 11.43
N ILE A 106 -14.73 -5.26 11.91
CA ILE A 106 -14.44 -6.65 11.52
C ILE A 106 -14.78 -7.56 12.71
N ILE A 107 -15.68 -8.50 12.48
CA ILE A 107 -16.11 -9.48 13.47
C ILE A 107 -15.65 -10.90 13.09
N LEU A 108 -15.80 -11.84 13.99
CA LEU A 108 -15.52 -13.25 13.68
C LEU A 108 -16.49 -13.73 12.59
N LEU A 109 -16.01 -14.43 11.59
CA LEU A 109 -16.87 -15.09 10.59
C LEU A 109 -17.87 -16.00 11.30
N TRP A 110 -19.17 -15.84 11.02
CA TRP A 110 -20.31 -16.47 11.71
C TRP A 110 -20.62 -15.81 13.07
N GLY A 111 -20.21 -14.58 13.28
CA GLY A 111 -20.64 -13.73 14.40
C GLY A 111 -22.01 -13.11 14.16
N GLU A 112 -22.51 -12.42 15.17
CA GLU A 112 -23.75 -11.65 15.03
C GLU A 112 -23.55 -10.51 14.04
N LEU A 113 -24.50 -10.35 13.12
CA LEU A 113 -24.48 -9.26 12.15
C LEU A 113 -25.00 -7.98 12.81
N SER A 114 -24.33 -6.87 12.54
CA SER A 114 -24.85 -5.53 12.79
C SER A 114 -24.59 -4.66 11.56
N ASP A 115 -25.31 -3.56 11.44
CA ASP A 115 -25.17 -2.64 10.30
C ASP A 115 -23.79 -1.99 10.21
N THR A 116 -23.04 -1.99 11.31
CA THR A 116 -21.68 -1.43 11.38
C THR A 116 -20.59 -2.41 10.91
N VAL A 117 -20.95 -3.67 10.59
CA VAL A 117 -19.97 -4.68 10.17
C VAL A 117 -19.58 -4.46 8.72
N LEU A 118 -18.30 -4.14 8.52
CA LEU A 118 -17.69 -3.97 7.20
C LEU A 118 -16.96 -5.21 6.71
N GLY A 119 -16.73 -6.19 7.60
CA GLY A 119 -16.02 -7.40 7.24
C GLY A 119 -16.01 -8.49 8.31
N TRP A 120 -15.38 -9.60 7.97
CA TRP A 120 -15.32 -10.81 8.79
C TRP A 120 -13.91 -11.37 8.84
N PHE A 121 -13.50 -11.86 10.00
CA PHE A 121 -12.22 -12.55 10.18
C PHE A 121 -12.43 -14.07 10.20
N ASP A 122 -11.71 -14.80 9.34
CA ASP A 122 -11.64 -16.26 9.39
C ASP A 122 -10.30 -16.73 9.98
N PRO A 123 -10.29 -17.21 11.22
CA PRO A 123 -9.09 -17.72 11.87
C PRO A 123 -8.46 -18.95 11.18
N LYS A 124 -9.24 -19.72 10.41
CA LYS A 124 -8.71 -20.90 9.70
C LYS A 124 -7.81 -20.48 8.53
N ARG A 125 -8.20 -19.41 7.85
CA ARG A 125 -7.48 -18.90 6.68
C ARG A 125 -6.46 -17.84 7.05
N ASN A 126 -6.50 -17.32 8.28
CA ASN A 126 -5.78 -16.15 8.71
C ASN A 126 -6.01 -14.98 7.74
N ALA A 127 -7.27 -14.72 7.44
CA ALA A 127 -7.70 -13.75 6.44
C ALA A 127 -8.90 -12.94 6.93
N VAL A 128 -8.98 -11.71 6.42
CA VAL A 128 -10.13 -10.81 6.60
C VAL A 128 -10.91 -10.79 5.29
N PHE A 129 -12.22 -10.90 5.38
CA PHE A 129 -13.15 -10.71 4.28
C PHE A 129 -13.79 -9.34 4.41
N LEU A 130 -13.61 -8.45 3.44
CA LEU A 130 -14.25 -7.14 3.41
C LEU A 130 -15.34 -7.12 2.33
N ARG A 131 -16.42 -6.37 2.55
CA ARG A 131 -17.47 -6.16 1.55
C ARG A 131 -16.87 -5.58 0.28
N TYR A 132 -17.01 -6.29 -0.84
CA TYR A 132 -16.35 -5.93 -2.09
C TYR A 132 -16.81 -4.58 -2.65
N SER A 133 -18.08 -4.24 -2.49
CA SER A 133 -18.65 -2.96 -2.95
C SER A 133 -18.02 -1.75 -2.26
N GLU A 134 -17.70 -1.88 -0.98
CA GLU A 134 -17.45 -0.74 -0.08
C GLU A 134 -15.99 -0.60 0.35
N TYR A 135 -15.20 -1.69 0.39
CA TYR A 135 -13.88 -1.69 1.05
C TYR A 135 -12.93 -0.61 0.54
N TYR A 136 -12.97 -0.32 -0.77
CA TYR A 136 -12.05 0.65 -1.36
C TYR A 136 -12.46 2.09 -1.04
N GLU A 137 -13.74 2.42 -1.14
CA GLU A 137 -14.25 3.73 -0.75
C GLU A 137 -14.04 3.99 0.75
N ASN A 138 -14.32 2.98 1.59
CA ASN A 138 -14.05 3.07 3.03
C ASN A 138 -12.55 3.27 3.33
N PHE A 139 -11.66 2.66 2.55
CA PHE A 139 -10.23 2.89 2.65
C PHE A 139 -9.84 4.32 2.24
N LEU A 140 -10.39 4.83 1.13
CA LEU A 140 -10.16 6.22 0.70
C LEU A 140 -10.68 7.23 1.74
N ASP A 141 -11.85 6.97 2.32
CA ASP A 141 -12.41 7.79 3.40
C ASP A 141 -11.55 7.75 4.67
N PHE A 142 -11.02 6.59 5.03
CA PHE A 142 -10.07 6.47 6.12
C PHE A 142 -8.82 7.31 5.87
N CYS A 143 -8.26 7.27 4.65
CA CYS A 143 -7.12 8.10 4.28
C CYS A 143 -7.44 9.59 4.45
N ARG A 144 -8.57 10.07 3.94
CA ARG A 144 -8.98 11.47 4.04
C ARG A 144 -9.16 11.93 5.48
N LYS A 145 -9.85 11.13 6.30
CA LYS A 145 -10.14 11.45 7.71
C LYS A 145 -8.89 11.50 8.59
N ASN A 146 -7.85 10.76 8.22
CA ASN A 146 -6.62 10.68 9.01
C ASN A 146 -5.45 11.44 8.36
N ASN A 147 -5.70 12.27 7.36
CA ASN A 147 -4.70 13.01 6.60
C ASN A 147 -3.61 12.12 5.98
N PHE A 148 -3.96 10.87 5.65
CA PHE A 148 -3.10 10.01 4.87
C PHE A 148 -3.28 10.28 3.38
N TYR A 149 -2.26 9.98 2.63
CA TYR A 149 -2.36 10.06 1.18
C TYR A 149 -3.36 9.01 0.65
N ALA A 150 -4.39 9.49 -0.04
CA ALA A 150 -5.34 8.61 -0.72
C ALA A 150 -4.79 8.24 -2.11
N PRO A 151 -4.67 6.94 -2.44
CA PRO A 151 -4.12 6.53 -3.72
C PRO A 151 -4.99 7.03 -4.89
N LYS A 152 -4.35 7.69 -5.87
CA LYS A 152 -5.02 8.19 -7.09
C LYS A 152 -5.08 7.09 -8.15
N MET A 153 -5.73 5.99 -7.85
CA MET A 153 -5.88 4.87 -8.78
C MET A 153 -7.29 4.27 -8.69
N SER A 154 -7.69 3.52 -9.69
CA SER A 154 -8.96 2.80 -9.66
C SER A 154 -8.92 1.65 -8.64
N LYS A 155 -10.11 1.18 -8.20
CA LYS A 155 -10.24 0.00 -7.35
C LYS A 155 -9.56 -1.23 -8.00
N GLY A 156 -9.69 -1.41 -9.31
CA GLY A 156 -9.08 -2.50 -10.05
C GLY A 156 -7.55 -2.43 -10.04
N ASP A 157 -6.99 -1.24 -10.26
CA ASP A 157 -5.54 -1.02 -10.21
C ASP A 157 -4.99 -1.22 -8.79
N PHE A 158 -5.72 -0.78 -7.77
CA PHE A 158 -5.36 -1.03 -6.39
C PHE A 158 -5.32 -2.53 -6.07
N GLN A 159 -6.29 -3.30 -6.58
CA GLN A 159 -6.32 -4.75 -6.40
C GLN A 159 -5.16 -5.45 -7.09
N SER A 160 -4.86 -5.09 -8.35
CA SER A 160 -3.84 -5.76 -9.16
C SER A 160 -2.43 -5.29 -8.79
N ASN A 161 -2.20 -3.98 -8.71
CA ASN A 161 -0.87 -3.40 -8.57
C ASN A 161 -0.42 -3.25 -7.10
N VAL A 162 -1.37 -3.23 -6.15
CA VAL A 162 -1.05 -3.16 -4.73
C VAL A 162 -1.37 -4.49 -4.05
N LEU A 163 -2.63 -4.86 -3.95
CA LEU A 163 -3.01 -5.98 -3.09
C LEU A 163 -2.52 -7.34 -3.63
N ALA A 164 -2.64 -7.59 -4.92
CA ALA A 164 -2.22 -8.88 -5.51
C ALA A 164 -0.70 -8.97 -5.64
N LYS A 165 -0.04 -7.91 -6.10
CA LYS A 165 1.42 -7.87 -6.25
C LYS A 165 2.14 -8.11 -4.92
N TRP A 166 1.58 -7.64 -3.80
CA TRP A 166 2.15 -7.81 -2.46
C TRP A 166 1.59 -9.04 -1.71
N GLY A 167 0.80 -9.87 -2.39
CA GLY A 167 0.31 -11.14 -1.85
C GLY A 167 -0.84 -11.03 -0.84
N PHE A 168 -1.46 -9.85 -0.69
CA PHE A 168 -2.63 -9.67 0.16
C PHE A 168 -3.88 -10.34 -0.42
N VAL A 169 -3.98 -10.39 -1.74
CA VAL A 169 -5.12 -10.94 -2.48
C VAL A 169 -4.65 -11.93 -3.52
N GLN A 170 -5.39 -13.03 -3.69
CA GLN A 170 -5.23 -13.94 -4.84
C GLN A 170 -6.22 -13.57 -5.92
N LEU A 171 -5.72 -13.13 -7.06
CA LEU A 171 -6.54 -12.90 -8.24
C LEU A 171 -6.91 -14.24 -8.87
N ARG A 172 -8.19 -14.40 -9.22
CA ARG A 172 -8.71 -15.59 -9.90
C ARG A 172 -8.96 -15.28 -11.37
N GLN A 173 -8.52 -16.17 -12.24
CA GLN A 173 -8.92 -16.11 -13.64
C GLN A 173 -10.42 -16.37 -13.76
N ASN A 174 -11.14 -15.51 -14.46
CA ASN A 174 -12.52 -15.76 -14.81
C ASN A 174 -12.53 -16.93 -15.82
N GLY A 175 -13.24 -18.01 -15.49
CA GLY A 175 -13.39 -19.14 -16.40
C GLY A 175 -13.89 -18.66 -17.76
N LYS A 176 -13.19 -19.05 -18.85
CA LYS A 176 -13.39 -18.72 -20.27
C LYS A 176 -12.41 -17.69 -20.84
N GLY A 177 -11.11 -17.76 -20.50
CA GLY A 177 -10.07 -17.14 -21.36
C GLY A 177 -10.11 -15.61 -21.56
N SER A 178 -11.02 -14.92 -20.90
CA SER A 178 -11.07 -13.47 -20.88
C SER A 178 -10.06 -12.97 -19.88
N GLY A 179 -8.89 -12.51 -20.22
CA GLY A 179 -7.81 -12.07 -19.32
C GLY A 179 -8.15 -11.17 -18.12
N TYR A 180 -9.38 -11.21 -17.66
CA TYR A 180 -9.87 -10.48 -16.49
C TYR A 180 -9.68 -11.31 -15.23
N PHE A 181 -8.91 -10.76 -14.30
CA PHE A 181 -8.74 -11.30 -12.97
C PHE A 181 -9.78 -10.71 -12.02
N ARG A 182 -10.37 -11.56 -11.18
CA ARG A 182 -11.33 -11.15 -10.13
C ARG A 182 -10.73 -11.40 -8.76
N ALA A 183 -10.84 -10.40 -7.90
CA ALA A 183 -10.47 -10.50 -6.48
C ALA A 183 -11.66 -10.87 -5.59
N ASP A 184 -12.90 -10.68 -6.10
CA ASP A 184 -14.13 -10.90 -5.34
C ASP A 184 -14.51 -12.38 -5.26
N ARG A 185 -15.17 -12.74 -4.17
CA ARG A 185 -15.77 -14.07 -3.96
C ARG A 185 -17.06 -13.94 -3.18
N ARG A 186 -17.96 -14.90 -3.38
CA ARG A 186 -19.17 -15.01 -2.54
C ARG A 186 -18.90 -15.90 -1.34
N ILE A 187 -19.24 -15.42 -0.16
CA ILE A 187 -19.19 -16.18 1.08
C ILE A 187 -20.54 -16.15 1.78
N GLN A 188 -20.81 -17.19 2.52
CA GLN A 188 -21.93 -17.26 3.44
C GLN A 188 -21.48 -16.69 4.79
N VAL A 189 -22.13 -15.62 5.27
CA VAL A 189 -21.67 -14.88 6.44
C VAL A 189 -22.41 -15.26 7.73
N ASN A 190 -23.59 -15.87 7.61
CA ASN A 190 -24.36 -16.37 8.77
C ASN A 190 -24.94 -17.76 8.48
N PRO A 191 -24.79 -18.74 9.38
CA PRO A 191 -25.25 -20.12 9.16
C PRO A 191 -26.66 -20.43 9.67
N VAL A 192 -27.40 -19.45 10.18
CA VAL A 192 -28.65 -19.71 10.94
C VAL A 192 -29.76 -20.37 10.11
N SER A 193 -29.71 -20.26 8.78
CA SER A 193 -30.51 -21.12 7.90
C SER A 193 -29.76 -21.44 6.62
N ILE A 194 -29.77 -22.71 6.21
CA ILE A 194 -29.04 -23.17 5.03
C ILE A 194 -29.68 -22.64 3.74
N GLU A 195 -30.96 -22.33 3.75
CA GLU A 195 -31.73 -21.96 2.54
C GLU A 195 -31.79 -20.44 2.27
N ASP A 196 -31.74 -19.58 3.30
CA ASP A 196 -31.99 -18.14 3.15
C ASP A 196 -30.81 -17.22 3.56
N THR A 197 -29.60 -17.74 3.68
CA THR A 197 -28.49 -16.92 4.11
C THR A 197 -27.98 -16.05 2.96
N PRO A 198 -27.99 -14.72 3.07
CA PRO A 198 -27.47 -13.85 2.04
C PRO A 198 -25.99 -14.15 1.81
N LYS A 199 -25.63 -14.41 0.56
CA LYS A 199 -24.24 -14.55 0.14
C LYS A 199 -23.68 -13.16 -0.09
N GLU A 200 -22.74 -12.76 0.74
CA GLU A 200 -22.02 -11.50 0.57
C GLU A 200 -20.90 -11.63 -0.47
N ASN A 201 -20.78 -10.61 -1.31
CA ASN A 201 -19.64 -10.49 -2.22
C ASN A 201 -18.50 -9.78 -1.49
N VAL A 202 -17.37 -10.46 -1.33
CA VAL A 202 -16.25 -10.01 -0.49
C VAL A 202 -14.92 -10.11 -1.22
N ILE A 203 -13.96 -9.31 -0.76
CA ILE A 203 -12.55 -9.48 -1.07
C ILE A 203 -11.86 -10.18 0.10
N GLU A 204 -11.06 -11.21 -0.18
CA GLU A 204 -10.30 -11.96 0.82
C GLU A 204 -8.90 -11.36 0.95
N ILE A 205 -8.61 -10.75 2.09
CA ILE A 205 -7.32 -10.14 2.43
C ILE A 205 -6.54 -11.10 3.33
N SER A 206 -5.44 -11.65 2.85
CA SER A 206 -4.52 -12.47 3.65
C SER A 206 -3.80 -11.59 4.69
N LEU A 207 -3.71 -12.05 5.93
CA LEU A 207 -2.98 -11.35 6.98
C LEU A 207 -1.48 -11.67 7.01
N LYS A 208 -1.03 -12.70 6.30
CA LYS A 208 0.39 -13.13 6.28
C LYS A 208 1.36 -12.05 5.78
N PRO A 209 1.06 -11.30 4.71
CA PRO A 209 1.98 -10.28 4.23
C PRO A 209 2.18 -9.12 5.22
N PHE A 210 1.17 -8.83 6.07
CA PHE A 210 1.30 -7.77 7.07
C PHE A 210 2.41 -8.05 8.07
N GLU A 211 2.69 -9.30 8.43
CA GLU A 211 3.75 -9.66 9.37
C GLU A 211 5.14 -9.19 8.89
N LYS A 212 5.36 -9.13 7.57
CA LYS A 212 6.66 -8.80 6.98
C LYS A 212 6.75 -7.41 6.40
N LEU A 213 5.67 -6.92 5.80
CA LEU A 213 5.69 -5.71 4.96
C LEU A 213 5.23 -4.47 5.72
N ALA A 214 4.17 -4.60 6.49
CA ALA A 214 3.56 -3.50 7.22
C ALA A 214 2.76 -4.07 8.40
N PRO A 215 3.40 -4.30 9.56
CA PRO A 215 2.75 -4.93 10.70
C PRO A 215 1.46 -4.24 11.11
N LEU A 216 0.45 -5.04 11.47
CA LEU A 216 -0.75 -4.53 12.13
C LEU A 216 -0.38 -3.95 13.49
N SER A 217 -1.19 -3.02 14.01
CA SER A 217 -0.94 -2.46 15.33
C SER A 217 -1.02 -3.55 16.42
N PRO A 218 -0.31 -3.37 17.56
CA PRO A 218 -0.36 -4.31 18.68
C PRO A 218 -1.79 -4.59 19.17
N GLU A 219 -2.62 -3.55 19.24
CA GLU A 219 -4.02 -3.64 19.65
C GLU A 219 -4.85 -4.49 18.67
N ALA A 220 -4.62 -4.32 17.37
CA ALA A 220 -5.29 -5.13 16.33
C ALA A 220 -4.88 -6.61 16.44
N LEU A 221 -3.61 -6.90 16.73
CA LEU A 221 -3.12 -8.27 16.95
C LEU A 221 -3.75 -8.90 18.19
N GLU A 222 -3.98 -8.14 19.25
CA GLU A 222 -4.69 -8.60 20.45
C GLU A 222 -6.14 -8.94 20.13
N VAL A 223 -6.83 -8.09 19.35
CA VAL A 223 -8.20 -8.38 18.85
C VAL A 223 -8.22 -9.70 18.06
N ILE A 224 -7.30 -9.91 17.12
CA ILE A 224 -7.18 -11.15 16.36
C ILE A 224 -6.97 -12.35 17.28
N SER A 225 -6.10 -12.23 18.28
CA SER A 225 -5.87 -13.29 19.28
C SER A 225 -7.16 -13.65 20.03
N THR A 226 -7.91 -12.63 20.44
CA THR A 226 -9.20 -12.79 21.12
C THR A 226 -10.24 -13.50 20.24
N LEU A 227 -10.36 -13.08 18.98
CA LEU A 227 -11.25 -13.71 18.00
C LEU A 227 -10.88 -15.18 17.73
N LYS A 228 -9.59 -15.51 17.69
CA LYS A 228 -9.10 -16.90 17.58
C LYS A 228 -9.52 -17.74 18.78
N LYS A 229 -9.40 -17.22 20.01
CA LYS A 229 -9.82 -17.88 21.23
C LYS A 229 -11.34 -18.10 21.30
N GLN A 230 -12.13 -17.12 20.88
CA GLN A 230 -13.60 -17.25 20.84
C GLN A 230 -14.05 -18.39 19.93
N LYS A 231 -13.42 -18.54 18.75
CA LYS A 231 -13.72 -19.67 17.85
C LYS A 231 -13.44 -21.02 18.47
N LEU A 232 -12.34 -21.14 19.20
CA LEU A 232 -11.99 -22.40 19.90
C LEU A 232 -13.03 -22.76 20.96
N ARG A 233 -13.50 -21.77 21.75
CA ARG A 233 -14.53 -21.96 22.78
C ARG A 233 -15.87 -22.42 22.17
N ARG A 234 -16.34 -21.77 21.08
CA ARG A 234 -17.58 -22.17 20.38
C ARG A 234 -17.50 -23.62 19.88
N ARG A 235 -16.36 -24.04 19.34
CA ARG A 235 -16.15 -25.42 18.89
C ARG A 235 -16.19 -26.45 20.05
N ALA A 236 -15.62 -26.07 21.19
CA ALA A 236 -15.64 -26.95 22.37
C ALA A 236 -17.08 -27.14 22.93
N GLN A 237 -17.87 -26.06 22.93
CA GLN A 237 -19.27 -26.07 23.33
C GLN A 237 -20.14 -26.89 22.36
N SER A 238 -19.97 -26.75 21.05
CA SER A 238 -20.72 -27.56 20.06
C SER A 238 -20.43 -29.03 20.17
N LYS A 239 -19.18 -29.42 20.48
CA LYS A 239 -18.84 -30.84 20.70
C LYS A 239 -19.46 -31.41 21.97
N LYS A 240 -19.64 -30.61 23.04
CA LYS A 240 -20.28 -31.05 24.28
C LYS A 240 -21.79 -31.15 24.16
N ALA A 241 -22.41 -30.48 23.20
CA ALA A 241 -23.86 -30.52 22.98
C ALA A 241 -24.30 -31.67 22.07
N ILE A 242 -23.38 -32.40 21.44
CA ILE A 242 -23.63 -33.51 20.51
C ILE A 242 -23.24 -34.86 21.13
N GLY A 243 -22.51 -34.89 22.25
CA GLY A 243 -22.17 -36.09 22.98
C GLY A 243 -22.91 -36.17 24.31
#